data_e32640f4a83f4b866a43649d5becd28e
#
_entry.id   e32640f4a83f4b866a43649d5becd28e
#
_cell.length_a   1.000
_cell.length_b   1.000
_cell.length_c   1.000
_cell.angle_alpha   90.00
_cell.angle_beta   90.00
_cell.angle_gamma   90.00
#
_symmetry.space_group_name_H-M   'P 1'
#
loop_
_entity.id
_entity.type
_entity.pdbx_description
1 polymer ?
#
loop_
_entity_poly.entity_id
_entity_poly.type
_entity_poly.pdbx_seq_one_letter_code
_entity_poly.pdbx_strand_id
1 'polypeptide(L)'
;FEYYPPKTEGGVSALVHKRLPSMAKQRPLYIDMTWGAGGSTSDLTLELCRQAKELYGLEANMHLTCTNMEVEKITKGLEGARAAGIRNIVALRGDPPAGEEKWQAVEGGFTCALDLVTHIRKEHGDYFCLSVAGYPEGHPTVIKDVAPGQQLTPAEQKRVVYSTDEDGGEKLQVCFDADYANEIAYLKKKVDAGADLIITQMFFDVEVLLQFVRDCRAAGIAVPIIPGIMMISTYAGFKRMLGFCKTRVPPTIAAEIEALKDDKKGLTEY
;
A
#
# COMPACT_ATOMS: atom_id res chain seq x y z
N PHE A 1 -9.93 2.53 6.96
CA PHE A 1 -10.57 2.12 5.70
C PHE A 1 -9.91 2.84 4.54
N GLU A 2 -9.67 2.13 3.44
CA GLU A 2 -9.05 2.68 2.24
C GLU A 2 -10.06 2.84 1.11
N TYR A 3 -10.01 3.99 0.44
CA TYR A 3 -10.91 4.35 -0.66
C TYR A 3 -10.13 4.77 -1.89
N TYR A 4 -10.63 4.37 -3.05
CA TYR A 4 -10.13 4.76 -4.35
C TYR A 4 -11.02 5.85 -4.92
N PRO A 5 -10.46 6.99 -5.40
CA PRO A 5 -11.26 8.03 -6.06
C PRO A 5 -12.03 7.44 -7.24
N PRO A 6 -13.37 7.57 -7.25
CA PRO A 6 -14.19 7.01 -8.32
C PRO A 6 -13.96 7.75 -9.64
N LYS A 7 -14.11 7.03 -10.75
CA LYS A 7 -13.91 7.57 -12.12
C LYS A 7 -15.13 8.30 -12.69
N THR A 8 -16.28 8.26 -12.01
CA THR A 8 -17.54 8.85 -12.47
C THR A 8 -18.13 9.75 -11.39
N GLU A 9 -18.86 10.80 -11.79
CA GLU A 9 -19.58 11.69 -10.86
C GLU A 9 -20.54 10.93 -9.95
N GLY A 10 -21.30 9.97 -10.51
CA GLY A 10 -22.20 9.12 -9.73
C GLY A 10 -21.46 8.27 -8.70
N GLY A 11 -20.24 7.81 -9.02
CA GLY A 11 -19.35 7.12 -8.10
C GLY A 11 -18.86 8.02 -6.98
N VAL A 12 -18.45 9.25 -7.29
CA VAL A 12 -18.06 10.27 -6.31
C VAL A 12 -19.21 10.58 -5.37
N SER A 13 -20.41 10.86 -5.92
CA SER A 13 -21.61 11.09 -5.12
C SER A 13 -21.94 9.90 -4.21
N ALA A 14 -21.83 8.68 -4.71
CA ALA A 14 -22.05 7.46 -3.91
C ALA A 14 -21.00 7.29 -2.81
N LEU A 15 -19.73 7.61 -3.07
CA LEU A 15 -18.68 7.58 -2.06
C LEU A 15 -18.99 8.59 -0.96
N VAL A 16 -19.19 9.85 -1.33
CA VAL A 16 -19.39 10.95 -0.37
C VAL A 16 -20.68 10.80 0.42
N HIS A 17 -21.82 10.53 -0.25
CA HIS A 17 -23.13 10.61 0.41
C HIS A 17 -23.69 9.27 0.91
N LYS A 18 -23.05 8.13 0.57
CA LYS A 18 -23.51 6.81 1.03
C LYS A 18 -22.43 6.05 1.79
N ARG A 19 -21.21 5.92 1.22
CA ARG A 19 -20.16 5.09 1.83
C ARG A 19 -19.48 5.77 3.02
N LEU A 20 -18.97 6.99 2.86
CA LEU A 20 -18.32 7.71 3.95
C LEU A 20 -19.20 7.85 5.20
N PRO A 21 -20.48 8.29 5.12
CA PRO A 21 -21.32 8.37 6.31
C PRO A 21 -21.64 7.00 6.92
N SER A 22 -21.71 5.92 6.11
CA SER A 22 -21.90 4.56 6.64
C SER A 22 -20.67 4.09 7.41
N MET A 23 -19.49 4.35 6.89
CA MET A 23 -18.23 3.95 7.52
C MET A 23 -17.87 4.83 8.71
N ALA A 24 -18.24 6.12 8.71
CA ALA A 24 -18.07 7.02 9.85
C ALA A 24 -18.77 6.52 11.12
N LYS A 25 -19.89 5.79 10.98
CA LYS A 25 -20.58 5.15 12.10
C LYS A 25 -19.74 4.11 12.83
N GLN A 26 -18.73 3.54 12.15
CA GLN A 26 -17.78 2.59 12.73
C GLN A 26 -16.67 3.28 13.54
N ARG A 27 -16.63 4.62 13.56
CA ARG A 27 -15.65 5.45 14.27
C ARG A 27 -14.20 5.05 13.96
N PRO A 28 -13.80 4.98 12.69
CA PRO A 28 -12.41 4.70 12.36
C PRO A 28 -11.49 5.80 12.94
N LEU A 29 -10.28 5.45 13.32
CA LEU A 29 -9.27 6.43 13.72
C LEU A 29 -8.92 7.37 12.56
N TYR A 30 -8.85 6.83 11.36
CA TYR A 30 -8.64 7.55 10.11
C TYR A 30 -9.16 6.75 8.91
N ILE A 31 -9.21 7.41 7.77
CA ILE A 31 -9.47 6.79 6.48
C ILE A 31 -8.31 7.08 5.53
N ASP A 32 -7.99 6.14 4.66
CA ASP A 32 -7.03 6.31 3.56
C ASP A 32 -7.75 6.70 2.27
N MET A 33 -7.23 7.70 1.58
CA MET A 33 -7.71 8.09 0.25
C MET A 33 -6.56 7.98 -0.74
N THR A 34 -6.68 7.05 -1.69
CA THR A 34 -5.59 6.77 -2.62
C THR A 34 -5.37 7.91 -3.62
N TRP A 35 -4.17 7.93 -4.20
CA TRP A 35 -3.73 8.89 -5.19
C TRP A 35 -3.42 8.16 -6.49
N GLY A 36 -4.02 8.59 -7.59
CA GLY A 36 -3.82 7.94 -8.88
C GLY A 36 -2.40 8.08 -9.42
N ALA A 37 -1.94 7.09 -10.16
CA ALA A 37 -0.62 7.10 -10.79
C ALA A 37 -0.38 8.39 -11.59
N GLY A 38 0.83 8.97 -11.47
CA GLY A 38 1.17 10.25 -12.09
C GLY A 38 0.33 11.44 -11.62
N GLY A 39 -0.34 11.32 -10.46
CA GLY A 39 -1.21 12.37 -9.92
C GLY A 39 -2.48 12.59 -10.73
N SER A 40 -2.97 11.57 -11.44
CA SER A 40 -4.17 11.64 -12.29
C SER A 40 -5.45 11.97 -11.51
N THR A 41 -5.48 11.72 -10.21
CA THR A 41 -6.61 12.02 -9.32
C THR A 41 -6.27 13.05 -8.25
N SER A 42 -5.18 13.82 -8.38
CA SER A 42 -4.68 14.70 -7.33
C SER A 42 -5.73 15.63 -6.73
N ASP A 43 -6.42 16.38 -7.57
CA ASP A 43 -7.43 17.35 -7.14
C ASP A 43 -8.65 16.67 -6.54
N LEU A 44 -9.08 15.56 -7.14
CA LEU A 44 -10.21 14.77 -6.62
C LEU A 44 -9.86 14.12 -5.29
N THR A 45 -8.66 13.57 -5.13
CA THR A 45 -8.19 12.98 -3.86
C THR A 45 -8.20 14.02 -2.75
N LEU A 46 -7.64 15.20 -3.01
CA LEU A 46 -7.63 16.30 -2.05
C LEU A 46 -9.05 16.73 -1.68
N GLU A 47 -9.93 16.89 -2.67
CA GLU A 47 -11.32 17.27 -2.46
C GLU A 47 -12.09 16.21 -1.64
N LEU A 48 -11.90 14.91 -1.92
CA LEU A 48 -12.52 13.83 -1.16
C LEU A 48 -12.04 13.79 0.29
N CYS A 49 -10.75 14.02 0.53
CA CYS A 49 -10.20 14.14 1.88
C CYS A 49 -10.81 15.33 2.63
N ARG A 50 -10.92 16.48 1.97
CA ARG A 50 -11.54 17.68 2.54
C ARG A 50 -13.01 17.41 2.90
N GLN A 51 -13.80 16.84 1.98
CA GLN A 51 -15.21 16.52 2.23
C GLN A 51 -15.39 15.48 3.34
N ALA A 52 -14.54 14.44 3.41
CA ALA A 52 -14.58 13.46 4.48
C ALA A 52 -14.39 14.11 5.86
N LYS A 53 -13.47 15.07 5.95
CA LYS A 53 -13.20 15.82 7.17
C LYS A 53 -14.33 16.79 7.51
N GLU A 54 -14.74 17.65 6.57
CA GLU A 54 -15.73 18.70 6.81
C GLU A 54 -17.15 18.17 7.06
N LEU A 55 -17.57 17.15 6.30
CA LEU A 55 -18.93 16.63 6.39
C LEU A 55 -19.12 15.58 7.48
N TYR A 56 -18.07 14.82 7.77
CA TYR A 56 -18.19 13.62 8.63
C TYR A 56 -17.21 13.60 9.81
N GLY A 57 -16.34 14.60 9.94
CA GLY A 57 -15.32 14.65 10.99
C GLY A 57 -14.30 13.51 10.91
N LEU A 58 -14.11 12.91 9.74
CA LEU A 58 -13.16 11.83 9.54
C LEU A 58 -11.75 12.38 9.36
N GLU A 59 -10.79 11.82 10.09
CA GLU A 59 -9.38 12.09 9.81
C GLU A 59 -8.98 11.38 8.51
N ALA A 60 -8.49 12.17 7.54
CA ALA A 60 -8.03 11.65 6.27
C ALA A 60 -6.50 11.48 6.27
N ASN A 61 -6.05 10.30 5.88
CA ASN A 61 -4.67 9.97 5.54
C ASN A 61 -4.58 9.99 4.00
N MET A 62 -4.12 11.10 3.46
CA MET A 62 -4.07 11.32 2.01
C MET A 62 -2.84 10.62 1.44
N HIS A 63 -3.03 9.72 0.49
CA HIS A 63 -1.90 9.17 -0.25
C HIS A 63 -1.31 10.25 -1.16
N LEU A 64 0.00 10.26 -1.28
CA LEU A 64 0.75 11.15 -2.16
C LEU A 64 1.86 10.34 -2.83
N THR A 65 1.81 10.23 -4.15
CA THR A 65 2.83 9.53 -4.93
C THR A 65 3.77 10.53 -5.57
N CYS A 66 5.02 10.15 -5.81
CA CYS A 66 6.00 10.99 -6.51
C CYS A 66 6.30 10.51 -7.93
N THR A 67 5.68 9.42 -8.39
CA THR A 67 5.89 8.88 -9.74
C THR A 67 5.37 9.85 -10.80
N ASN A 68 6.19 10.14 -11.82
CA ASN A 68 5.85 10.98 -12.97
C ASN A 68 5.25 12.34 -12.59
N MET A 69 5.72 12.91 -11.48
CA MET A 69 5.23 14.19 -10.98
C MET A 69 6.35 15.19 -10.83
N GLU A 70 6.10 16.39 -11.34
CA GLU A 70 6.94 17.55 -11.06
C GLU A 70 6.82 17.96 -9.59
N VAL A 71 7.91 18.50 -9.04
CA VAL A 71 7.98 18.94 -7.63
C VAL A 71 6.89 19.98 -7.34
N GLU A 72 6.60 20.86 -8.27
CA GLU A 72 5.56 21.90 -8.15
C GLU A 72 4.17 21.31 -7.93
N LYS A 73 3.86 20.18 -8.59
CA LYS A 73 2.55 19.50 -8.40
C LYS A 73 2.45 18.85 -7.02
N ILE A 74 3.55 18.29 -6.54
CA ILE A 74 3.65 17.73 -5.18
C ILE A 74 3.51 18.85 -4.15
N THR A 75 4.22 19.96 -4.34
CA THR A 75 4.14 21.14 -3.46
C THR A 75 2.71 21.68 -3.39
N LYS A 76 2.02 21.86 -4.53
CA LYS A 76 0.62 22.26 -4.55
C LYS A 76 -0.30 21.29 -3.82
N GLY A 77 -0.08 19.98 -3.96
CA GLY A 77 -0.82 18.96 -3.23
C GLY A 77 -0.65 19.08 -1.72
N LEU A 78 0.56 19.31 -1.25
CA LEU A 78 0.88 19.50 0.17
C LEU A 78 0.32 20.82 0.73
N GLU A 79 0.43 21.91 -0.03
CA GLU A 79 -0.16 23.20 0.34
C GLU A 79 -1.69 23.11 0.41
N GLY A 80 -2.32 22.45 -0.57
CA GLY A 80 -3.76 22.19 -0.57
C GLY A 80 -4.20 21.35 0.61
N ALA A 81 -3.45 20.26 0.93
CA ALA A 81 -3.70 19.45 2.10
C ALA A 81 -3.60 20.26 3.41
N ARG A 82 -2.58 21.11 3.51
CA ARG A 82 -2.41 22.01 4.66
C ARG A 82 -3.55 23.03 4.78
N ALA A 83 -3.96 23.63 3.67
CA ALA A 83 -5.08 24.58 3.63
C ALA A 83 -6.40 23.92 4.03
N ALA A 84 -6.63 22.65 3.64
CA ALA A 84 -7.79 21.85 4.05
C ALA A 84 -7.67 21.26 5.48
N GLY A 85 -6.61 21.57 6.22
CA GLY A 85 -6.38 21.05 7.58
C GLY A 85 -6.12 19.54 7.63
N ILE A 86 -5.70 18.93 6.52
CA ILE A 86 -5.28 17.52 6.47
C ILE A 86 -3.91 17.42 7.15
N ARG A 87 -3.76 16.45 8.03
CA ARG A 87 -2.58 16.26 8.86
C ARG A 87 -1.82 14.97 8.58
N ASN A 88 -2.37 14.05 7.79
CA ASN A 88 -1.81 12.74 7.60
C ASN A 88 -1.58 12.47 6.11
N ILE A 89 -0.36 12.03 5.76
CA ILE A 89 0.08 11.74 4.40
C ILE A 89 0.70 10.34 4.34
N VAL A 90 0.30 9.52 3.37
CA VAL A 90 1.03 8.31 3.00
C VAL A 90 1.99 8.67 1.87
N ALA A 91 3.28 8.72 2.18
CA ALA A 91 4.32 9.05 1.22
C ALA A 91 4.74 7.80 0.43
N LEU A 92 4.46 7.79 -0.87
CA LEU A 92 4.66 6.66 -1.76
C LEU A 92 5.50 7.04 -2.98
N ARG A 93 6.18 6.04 -3.57
CA ARG A 93 6.72 6.19 -4.91
C ARG A 93 5.58 6.25 -5.93
N GLY A 94 4.62 5.36 -5.83
CA GLY A 94 3.54 5.10 -6.77
C GLY A 94 3.90 3.99 -7.77
N ASP A 95 2.89 3.51 -8.46
CA ASP A 95 3.01 2.51 -9.52
C ASP A 95 3.32 3.18 -10.86
N PRO A 96 3.90 2.46 -11.84
CA PRO A 96 4.00 2.94 -13.20
C PRO A 96 2.62 3.32 -13.76
N PRO A 97 2.51 4.34 -14.61
CA PRO A 97 1.27 4.61 -15.32
C PRO A 97 0.77 3.41 -16.11
N ALA A 98 -0.54 3.33 -16.32
CA ALA A 98 -1.15 2.24 -17.09
C ALA A 98 -0.53 2.17 -18.50
N GLY A 99 0.03 1.02 -18.86
CA GLY A 99 0.71 0.77 -20.14
C GLY A 99 2.24 0.94 -20.12
N GLU A 100 2.81 1.35 -18.99
CA GLU A 100 4.26 1.42 -18.79
C GLU A 100 4.74 0.26 -17.89
N GLU A 101 5.76 -0.47 -18.34
CA GLU A 101 6.33 -1.57 -17.55
C GLU A 101 7.32 -1.09 -16.48
N LYS A 102 7.90 0.08 -16.67
CA LYS A 102 8.95 0.61 -15.80
C LYS A 102 8.63 2.01 -15.33
N TRP A 103 8.88 2.20 -14.05
CA TRP A 103 8.83 3.50 -13.43
C TRP A 103 9.99 4.38 -13.91
N GLN A 104 9.72 5.64 -14.22
CA GLN A 104 10.72 6.65 -14.55
C GLN A 104 10.50 7.91 -13.71
N ALA A 105 11.58 8.46 -13.15
CA ALA A 105 11.50 9.76 -12.49
C ALA A 105 11.42 10.87 -13.56
N VAL A 106 10.63 11.91 -13.29
CA VAL A 106 10.68 13.14 -14.07
C VAL A 106 11.99 13.86 -13.74
N GLU A 107 12.61 14.54 -14.71
CA GLU A 107 13.83 15.31 -14.48
C GLU A 107 13.61 16.33 -13.36
N GLY A 108 14.47 16.31 -12.35
CA GLY A 108 14.34 17.13 -11.15
C GLY A 108 13.27 16.67 -10.16
N GLY A 109 12.49 15.63 -10.46
CA GLY A 109 11.48 15.06 -9.57
C GLY A 109 12.06 14.06 -8.56
N PHE A 110 11.19 13.53 -7.70
CA PHE A 110 11.57 12.53 -6.69
C PHE A 110 11.64 11.13 -7.29
N THR A 111 12.61 10.35 -6.86
CA THR A 111 12.85 9.00 -7.38
C THR A 111 12.19 7.91 -6.53
N CYS A 112 11.88 8.21 -5.27
CA CYS A 112 11.35 7.22 -4.33
C CYS A 112 10.63 7.90 -3.14
N ALA A 113 9.95 7.09 -2.34
CA ALA A 113 9.25 7.55 -1.16
C ALA A 113 10.18 8.21 -0.11
N LEU A 114 11.44 7.80 -0.05
CA LEU A 114 12.43 8.41 0.87
C LEU A 114 12.69 9.87 0.51
N ASP A 115 12.82 10.19 -0.78
CA ASP A 115 13.02 11.57 -1.24
C ASP A 115 11.79 12.42 -0.88
N LEU A 116 10.59 11.87 -1.06
CA LEU A 116 9.33 12.54 -0.71
C LEU A 116 9.22 12.81 0.78
N VAL A 117 9.51 11.82 1.65
CA VAL A 117 9.53 11.99 3.12
C VAL A 117 10.51 13.09 3.51
N THR A 118 11.73 13.05 2.97
CA THR A 118 12.77 14.04 3.24
C THR A 118 12.33 15.45 2.83
N HIS A 119 11.71 15.57 1.65
CA HIS A 119 11.18 16.85 1.16
C HIS A 119 10.06 17.39 2.06
N ILE A 120 9.08 16.54 2.42
CA ILE A 120 7.96 16.97 3.27
C ILE A 120 8.47 17.45 4.63
N ARG A 121 9.41 16.73 5.25
CA ARG A 121 10.01 17.15 6.52
C ARG A 121 10.77 18.46 6.40
N LYS A 122 11.51 18.66 5.33
CA LYS A 122 12.25 19.90 5.09
C LYS A 122 11.33 21.10 4.93
N GLU A 123 10.24 20.97 4.14
CA GLU A 123 9.38 22.12 3.79
C GLU A 123 8.25 22.37 4.81
N HIS A 124 7.80 21.33 5.52
CA HIS A 124 6.64 21.43 6.41
C HIS A 124 6.95 21.04 7.87
N GLY A 125 8.18 20.62 8.20
CA GLY A 125 8.54 20.18 9.56
C GLY A 125 7.64 19.04 10.03
N ASP A 126 7.11 19.18 11.24
CA ASP A 126 6.23 18.19 11.89
C ASP A 126 4.74 18.45 11.66
N TYR A 127 4.40 19.26 10.65
CA TYR A 127 3.00 19.56 10.38
C TYR A 127 2.21 18.29 9.99
N PHE A 128 2.79 17.43 9.16
CA PHE A 128 2.16 16.18 8.73
C PHE A 128 2.66 14.99 9.56
N CYS A 129 1.74 14.10 9.95
CA CYS A 129 2.05 12.74 10.31
C CYS A 129 2.31 11.95 9.02
N LEU A 130 3.51 11.37 8.85
CA LEU A 130 3.91 10.69 7.64
C LEU A 130 3.88 9.18 7.82
N SER A 131 3.10 8.50 7.00
CA SER A 131 3.13 7.05 6.87
C SER A 131 3.87 6.62 5.61
N VAL A 132 4.51 5.45 5.67
CA VAL A 132 5.22 4.83 4.55
C VAL A 132 4.83 3.36 4.41
N ALA A 133 4.91 2.83 3.19
CA ALA A 133 4.62 1.43 2.94
C ALA A 133 5.72 0.50 3.47
N GLY A 134 5.28 -0.61 4.09
CA GLY A 134 6.09 -1.78 4.45
C GLY A 134 5.60 -3.03 3.72
N TYR A 135 6.49 -3.98 3.46
CA TYR A 135 6.20 -5.16 2.64
C TYR A 135 6.62 -6.42 3.39
N PRO A 136 5.70 -7.13 4.07
CA PRO A 136 6.03 -8.32 4.86
C PRO A 136 6.71 -9.44 4.07
N GLU A 137 6.30 -9.66 2.82
CA GLU A 137 6.92 -10.63 1.91
C GLU A 137 8.12 -10.09 1.12
N GLY A 138 8.35 -8.78 1.16
CA GLY A 138 9.22 -8.01 0.27
C GLY A 138 8.43 -7.27 -0.80
N HIS A 139 9.01 -6.20 -1.37
CA HIS A 139 8.39 -5.44 -2.45
C HIS A 139 8.23 -6.33 -3.70
N PRO A 140 7.11 -6.28 -4.46
CA PRO A 140 6.88 -7.15 -5.62
C PRO A 140 8.01 -7.17 -6.66
N THR A 141 8.76 -6.08 -6.80
CA THR A 141 9.90 -5.98 -7.74
C THR A 141 11.13 -6.78 -7.34
N VAL A 142 11.27 -7.14 -6.06
CA VAL A 142 12.40 -7.95 -5.54
C VAL A 142 12.01 -9.38 -5.23
N ILE A 143 10.73 -9.74 -5.41
CA ILE A 143 10.25 -11.12 -5.34
C ILE A 143 10.54 -11.80 -6.67
N LYS A 144 11.45 -12.78 -6.66
CA LYS A 144 12.03 -13.46 -7.84
C LYS A 144 11.63 -14.92 -7.87
N ASP A 145 11.71 -15.51 -9.07
CA ASP A 145 11.45 -16.93 -9.25
C ASP A 145 12.52 -17.77 -8.56
N VAL A 146 12.09 -18.87 -7.97
CA VAL A 146 12.98 -19.91 -7.40
C VAL A 146 13.34 -20.87 -8.51
N ALA A 147 14.65 -21.00 -8.80
CA ALA A 147 15.13 -21.93 -9.83
C ALA A 147 14.89 -23.38 -9.42
N PRO A 148 14.65 -24.30 -10.38
CA PRO A 148 14.54 -25.74 -10.09
C PRO A 148 15.75 -26.26 -9.30
N GLY A 149 15.49 -26.92 -8.16
CA GLY A 149 16.55 -27.46 -7.29
C GLY A 149 17.25 -26.44 -6.39
N GLN A 150 16.90 -25.16 -6.46
CA GLN A 150 17.44 -24.13 -5.57
C GLN A 150 17.01 -24.39 -4.14
N GLN A 151 18.00 -24.45 -3.22
CA GLN A 151 17.72 -24.57 -1.80
C GLN A 151 17.38 -23.21 -1.21
N LEU A 152 16.29 -23.16 -0.46
CA LEU A 152 15.86 -21.97 0.27
C LEU A 152 16.24 -22.09 1.74
N THR A 153 16.61 -20.98 2.36
CA THR A 153 16.81 -20.92 3.82
C THR A 153 15.47 -21.13 4.54
N PRO A 154 15.49 -21.49 5.84
CA PRO A 154 14.26 -21.60 6.63
C PRO A 154 13.44 -20.30 6.68
N ALA A 155 14.09 -19.13 6.57
CA ALA A 155 13.41 -17.83 6.53
C ALA A 155 12.77 -17.59 5.16
N GLU A 156 13.47 -17.90 4.07
CA GLU A 156 12.94 -17.82 2.71
C GLU A 156 11.74 -18.75 2.49
N GLN A 157 11.81 -19.99 3.01
CA GLN A 157 10.68 -20.94 2.92
C GLN A 157 9.39 -20.39 3.53
N LYS A 158 9.49 -19.59 4.60
CA LYS A 158 8.33 -18.92 5.22
C LYS A 158 7.77 -17.79 4.39
N ARG A 159 8.56 -17.20 3.49
CA ARG A 159 8.14 -16.09 2.60
C ARG A 159 7.82 -16.52 1.17
N VAL A 160 7.85 -17.83 0.87
CA VAL A 160 7.52 -18.33 -0.47
C VAL A 160 6.11 -17.90 -0.87
N VAL A 161 6.00 -17.32 -2.05
CA VAL A 161 4.74 -16.97 -2.71
C VAL A 161 4.48 -18.00 -3.81
N TYR A 162 3.28 -18.54 -3.82
CA TYR A 162 2.82 -19.45 -4.88
C TYR A 162 2.07 -18.64 -5.93
N SER A 163 2.48 -18.77 -7.17
CA SER A 163 1.82 -18.14 -8.31
C SER A 163 1.64 -19.16 -9.44
N THR A 164 0.88 -18.79 -10.45
CA THR A 164 0.68 -19.59 -11.66
C THR A 164 1.41 -18.91 -12.80
N ASP A 165 2.16 -19.65 -13.59
CA ASP A 165 2.77 -19.16 -14.83
C ASP A 165 1.74 -18.99 -15.96
N GLU A 166 2.19 -18.50 -17.13
CA GLU A 166 1.34 -18.27 -18.29
C GLU A 166 0.75 -19.56 -18.86
N ASP A 167 1.41 -20.70 -18.64
CA ASP A 167 0.99 -22.03 -19.09
C ASP A 167 0.12 -22.77 -18.05
N GLY A 168 -0.16 -22.14 -16.91
CA GLY A 168 -0.96 -22.71 -15.81
C GLY A 168 -0.15 -23.59 -14.85
N GLY A 169 1.18 -23.63 -14.97
CA GLY A 169 2.08 -24.32 -14.06
C GLY A 169 2.24 -23.61 -12.71
N GLU A 170 2.51 -24.37 -11.65
CA GLU A 170 2.85 -23.79 -10.35
C GLU A 170 4.24 -23.16 -10.39
N LYS A 171 4.33 -21.92 -9.92
CA LYS A 171 5.55 -21.14 -9.85
C LYS A 171 5.83 -20.72 -8.42
N LEU A 172 7.03 -20.97 -7.96
CA LEU A 172 7.51 -20.53 -6.66
C LEU A 172 8.31 -19.23 -6.81
N GLN A 173 7.98 -18.25 -5.99
CA GLN A 173 8.66 -16.97 -5.95
C GLN A 173 9.03 -16.62 -4.51
N VAL A 174 10.12 -15.88 -4.31
CA VAL A 174 10.54 -15.46 -2.96
C VAL A 174 11.33 -14.16 -3.03
N CYS A 175 11.23 -13.34 -2.01
CA CYS A 175 12.20 -12.32 -1.70
C CYS A 175 13.37 -13.00 -0.97
N PHE A 176 14.52 -13.13 -1.61
CA PHE A 176 15.70 -13.75 -1.02
C PHE A 176 16.22 -12.95 0.17
N ASP A 177 16.87 -13.64 1.12
CA ASP A 177 17.30 -13.03 2.39
C ASP A 177 18.11 -11.73 2.20
N ALA A 178 18.98 -11.67 1.19
CA ALA A 178 19.77 -10.47 0.89
C ALA A 178 18.88 -9.30 0.42
N ASP A 179 17.91 -9.58 -0.47
CA ASP A 179 16.96 -8.57 -0.95
C ASP A 179 16.03 -8.11 0.19
N TYR A 180 15.56 -9.06 1.01
CA TYR A 180 14.71 -8.75 2.16
C TYR A 180 15.43 -7.88 3.20
N ALA A 181 16.70 -8.17 3.48
CA ALA A 181 17.51 -7.33 4.38
C ALA A 181 17.66 -5.91 3.83
N ASN A 182 17.82 -5.75 2.50
CA ASN A 182 17.85 -4.45 1.84
C ASN A 182 16.51 -3.71 1.96
N GLU A 183 15.37 -4.41 1.84
CA GLU A 183 14.04 -3.82 2.03
C GLU A 183 13.84 -3.30 3.46
N ILE A 184 14.24 -4.08 4.48
CA ILE A 184 14.19 -3.63 5.89
C ILE A 184 15.12 -2.44 6.12
N ALA A 185 16.34 -2.47 5.56
CA ALA A 185 17.28 -1.35 5.66
C ALA A 185 16.74 -0.08 4.96
N TYR A 186 16.09 -0.22 3.82
CA TYR A 186 15.45 0.88 3.12
C TYR A 186 14.25 1.43 3.91
N LEU A 187 13.43 0.56 4.50
CA LEU A 187 12.33 0.98 5.38
C LEU A 187 12.86 1.76 6.59
N LYS A 188 13.97 1.31 7.19
CA LYS A 188 14.65 2.04 8.28
C LYS A 188 15.06 3.44 7.85
N LYS A 189 15.62 3.61 6.65
CA LYS A 189 15.99 4.93 6.11
C LYS A 189 14.78 5.86 6.00
N LYS A 190 13.61 5.35 5.57
CA LYS A 190 12.37 6.14 5.51
C LYS A 190 11.91 6.60 6.89
N VAL A 191 12.03 5.74 7.90
CA VAL A 191 11.71 6.07 9.30
C VAL A 191 12.70 7.11 9.85
N ASP A 192 14.00 6.92 9.62
CA ASP A 192 15.03 7.85 10.06
C ASP A 192 14.93 9.23 9.38
N ALA A 193 14.41 9.28 8.16
CA ALA A 193 14.10 10.52 7.45
C ALA A 193 12.85 11.23 7.99
N GLY A 194 12.11 10.60 8.91
CA GLY A 194 11.00 11.22 9.62
C GLY A 194 9.62 10.60 9.36
N ALA A 195 9.50 9.37 8.86
CA ALA A 195 8.22 8.69 8.84
C ALA A 195 7.78 8.31 10.26
N ASP A 196 6.52 8.61 10.61
CA ASP A 196 5.96 8.42 11.95
C ASP A 196 5.34 7.03 12.15
N LEU A 197 4.91 6.38 11.05
CA LEU A 197 4.32 5.05 11.10
C LEU A 197 4.49 4.31 9.77
N ILE A 198 4.28 3.00 9.81
CA ILE A 198 4.33 2.12 8.65
C ILE A 198 2.93 1.53 8.44
N ILE A 199 2.45 1.52 7.19
CA ILE A 199 1.27 0.76 6.77
C ILE A 199 1.78 -0.39 5.91
N THR A 200 1.44 -1.63 6.25
CA THR A 200 1.93 -2.78 5.48
C THR A 200 1.10 -2.99 4.21
N GLN A 201 1.72 -3.61 3.20
CA GLN A 201 0.97 -4.27 2.14
C GLN A 201 0.01 -5.30 2.77
N MET A 202 -1.08 -5.63 2.08
CA MET A 202 -2.00 -6.68 2.51
C MET A 202 -1.25 -8.02 2.67
N PHE A 203 -1.68 -8.83 3.61
CA PHE A 203 -1.13 -10.16 3.88
C PHE A 203 -2.26 -11.14 4.23
N PHE A 204 -2.00 -12.43 4.06
CA PHE A 204 -2.89 -13.52 4.46
C PHE A 204 -2.19 -14.51 5.41
N ASP A 205 -0.87 -14.41 5.54
CA ASP A 205 -0.09 -15.23 6.47
C ASP A 205 0.37 -14.38 7.66
N VAL A 206 -0.27 -14.59 8.81
CA VAL A 206 0.02 -13.84 10.05
C VAL A 206 1.46 -14.05 10.51
N GLU A 207 2.03 -15.24 10.31
CA GLU A 207 3.42 -15.53 10.73
C GLU A 207 4.43 -14.70 9.92
N VAL A 208 4.16 -14.45 8.64
CA VAL A 208 4.98 -13.56 7.80
C VAL A 208 4.93 -12.14 8.34
N LEU A 209 3.74 -11.62 8.66
CA LEU A 209 3.60 -10.31 9.28
C LEU A 209 4.34 -10.22 10.62
N LEU A 210 4.16 -11.19 11.51
CA LEU A 210 4.79 -11.18 12.83
C LEU A 210 6.32 -11.27 12.71
N GLN A 211 6.83 -12.02 11.73
CA GLN A 211 8.27 -12.05 11.45
C GLN A 211 8.76 -10.69 10.95
N PHE A 212 8.06 -10.09 10.00
CA PHE A 212 8.37 -8.74 9.52
C PHE A 212 8.43 -7.71 10.66
N VAL A 213 7.47 -7.76 11.59
CA VAL A 213 7.48 -6.86 12.76
C VAL A 213 8.72 -7.11 13.62
N ARG A 214 9.08 -8.39 13.89
CA ARG A 214 10.30 -8.74 14.66
C ARG A 214 11.56 -8.19 13.97
N ASP A 215 11.66 -8.36 12.66
CA ASP A 215 12.82 -7.93 11.87
C ASP A 215 12.92 -6.39 11.84
N CYS A 216 11.79 -5.70 11.71
CA CYS A 216 11.73 -4.24 11.85
C CYS A 216 12.24 -3.78 13.23
N ARG A 217 11.78 -4.43 14.31
CA ARG A 217 12.23 -4.10 15.68
C ARG A 217 13.71 -4.38 15.88
N ALA A 218 14.22 -5.49 15.35
CA ALA A 218 15.64 -5.83 15.39
C ALA A 218 16.51 -4.81 14.62
N ALA A 219 15.97 -4.24 13.53
CA ALA A 219 16.62 -3.17 12.77
C ALA A 219 16.51 -1.78 13.45
N GLY A 220 15.90 -1.66 14.64
CA GLY A 220 15.73 -0.42 15.37
C GLY A 220 14.57 0.46 14.84
N ILE A 221 13.63 -0.09 14.12
CA ILE A 221 12.39 0.59 13.73
C ILE A 221 11.41 0.52 14.90
N ALA A 222 11.16 1.64 15.59
CA ALA A 222 10.30 1.71 16.77
C ALA A 222 8.90 2.24 16.50
N VAL A 223 8.67 2.89 15.35
CA VAL A 223 7.37 3.48 14.99
C VAL A 223 6.26 2.42 14.89
N PRO A 224 4.98 2.81 15.07
CA PRO A 224 3.85 1.91 14.87
C PRO A 224 3.85 1.26 13.49
N ILE A 225 3.45 -0.02 13.42
CA ILE A 225 3.23 -0.77 12.18
C ILE A 225 1.75 -1.15 12.15
N ILE A 226 1.04 -0.63 11.16
CA ILE A 226 -0.39 -0.86 10.95
C ILE A 226 -0.56 -1.92 9.88
N PRO A 227 -1.20 -3.06 10.20
CA PRO A 227 -1.44 -4.13 9.24
C PRO A 227 -2.42 -3.71 8.14
N GLY A 228 -2.07 -3.91 6.88
CA GLY A 228 -2.98 -3.81 5.74
C GLY A 228 -3.78 -5.10 5.58
N ILE A 229 -5.11 -5.00 5.53
CA ILE A 229 -6.01 -6.16 5.37
C ILE A 229 -6.91 -5.90 4.17
N MET A 230 -7.09 -6.91 3.32
CA MET A 230 -8.01 -6.86 2.20
C MET A 230 -9.21 -7.77 2.44
N MET A 231 -10.41 -7.21 2.32
CA MET A 231 -11.65 -8.00 2.30
C MET A 231 -11.80 -8.72 0.97
N ILE A 232 -12.09 -10.02 1.01
CA ILE A 232 -12.26 -10.84 -0.19
C ILE A 232 -13.73 -10.77 -0.63
N SER A 233 -14.02 -9.92 -1.61
CA SER A 233 -15.39 -9.75 -2.13
C SER A 233 -15.69 -10.57 -3.37
N THR A 234 -14.66 -10.98 -4.12
CA THR A 234 -14.77 -11.84 -5.31
C THR A 234 -13.49 -12.65 -5.49
N TYR A 235 -13.61 -13.89 -5.97
CA TYR A 235 -12.46 -14.75 -6.26
C TYR A 235 -11.53 -14.14 -7.34
N ALA A 236 -12.08 -13.58 -8.41
CA ALA A 236 -11.29 -12.94 -9.46
C ALA A 236 -10.51 -11.72 -8.94
N GLY A 237 -11.13 -10.92 -8.08
CA GLY A 237 -10.47 -9.79 -7.41
C GLY A 237 -9.32 -10.24 -6.51
N PHE A 238 -9.55 -11.29 -5.72
CA PHE A 238 -8.53 -11.91 -4.88
C PHE A 238 -7.33 -12.39 -5.70
N LYS A 239 -7.55 -13.23 -6.74
CA LYS A 239 -6.47 -13.72 -7.61
C LYS A 239 -5.69 -12.59 -8.29
N ARG A 240 -6.38 -11.57 -8.78
CA ARG A 240 -5.72 -10.40 -9.38
C ARG A 240 -4.80 -9.68 -8.38
N MET A 241 -5.27 -9.47 -7.15
CA MET A 241 -4.46 -8.79 -6.13
C MET A 241 -3.27 -9.63 -5.68
N LEU A 242 -3.43 -10.96 -5.57
CA LEU A 242 -2.30 -11.86 -5.29
C LEU A 242 -1.23 -11.76 -6.38
N GLY A 243 -1.60 -11.76 -7.65
CA GLY A 243 -0.65 -11.63 -8.76
C GLY A 243 0.07 -10.28 -8.75
N PHE A 244 -0.65 -9.21 -8.46
CA PHE A 244 -0.09 -7.86 -8.42
C PHE A 244 0.84 -7.63 -7.21
N CYS A 245 0.35 -7.98 -6.02
CA CYS A 245 1.08 -7.74 -4.76
C CYS A 245 2.09 -8.85 -4.42
N LYS A 246 2.03 -10.00 -5.12
CA LYS A 246 2.82 -11.20 -4.84
C LYS A 246 2.75 -11.59 -3.36
N THR A 247 1.53 -11.73 -2.86
CA THR A 247 1.26 -12.02 -1.45
C THR A 247 1.14 -13.52 -1.21
N ARG A 248 1.80 -13.99 -0.16
CA ARG A 248 1.70 -15.39 0.28
C ARG A 248 0.31 -15.67 0.85
N VAL A 249 -0.28 -16.79 0.44
CA VAL A 249 -1.51 -17.33 1.01
C VAL A 249 -1.22 -18.70 1.61
N PRO A 250 -1.50 -18.94 2.90
CA PRO A 250 -1.40 -20.27 3.49
C PRO A 250 -2.26 -21.29 2.71
N PRO A 251 -1.79 -22.54 2.53
CA PRO A 251 -2.51 -23.56 1.76
C PRO A 251 -3.95 -23.81 2.25
N THR A 252 -4.17 -23.74 3.57
CA THR A 252 -5.51 -23.89 4.17
C THR A 252 -6.46 -22.77 3.71
N ILE A 253 -6.01 -21.51 3.82
CA ILE A 253 -6.78 -20.34 3.36
C ILE A 253 -7.03 -20.41 1.84
N ALA A 254 -5.99 -20.78 1.07
CA ALA A 254 -6.13 -20.92 -0.38
C ALA A 254 -7.19 -21.96 -0.75
N ALA A 255 -7.22 -23.12 -0.08
CA ALA A 255 -8.21 -24.18 -0.32
C ALA A 255 -9.64 -23.74 0.07
N GLU A 256 -9.80 -23.03 1.19
CA GLU A 256 -11.10 -22.52 1.65
C GLU A 256 -11.66 -21.48 0.67
N ILE A 257 -10.83 -20.53 0.21
CA ILE A 257 -11.23 -19.52 -0.77
C ILE A 257 -11.55 -20.17 -2.13
N GLU A 258 -10.75 -21.18 -2.56
CA GLU A 258 -11.02 -21.93 -3.81
C GLU A 258 -12.38 -22.66 -3.75
N ALA A 259 -12.71 -23.25 -2.60
CA ALA A 259 -14.00 -23.92 -2.40
C ALA A 259 -15.20 -22.94 -2.51
N LEU A 260 -14.97 -21.67 -2.19
CA LEU A 260 -15.99 -20.61 -2.23
C LEU A 260 -15.97 -19.78 -3.54
N LYS A 261 -15.16 -20.14 -4.56
CA LYS A 261 -14.92 -19.31 -5.74
C LYS A 261 -16.17 -18.87 -6.49
N ASP A 262 -17.20 -19.70 -6.50
CA ASP A 262 -18.49 -19.46 -7.17
C ASP A 262 -19.58 -18.99 -6.19
N ASP A 263 -19.30 -18.96 -4.88
CA ASP A 263 -20.20 -18.48 -3.83
C ASP A 263 -19.76 -17.07 -3.33
N LYS A 264 -20.26 -16.05 -4.01
CA LYS A 264 -19.96 -14.65 -3.65
C LYS A 264 -20.40 -14.30 -2.22
N LYS A 265 -21.49 -14.90 -1.72
CA LYS A 265 -21.98 -14.64 -0.38
C LYS A 265 -21.04 -15.29 0.64
N GLY A 266 -20.68 -16.55 0.44
CA GLY A 266 -19.72 -17.25 1.28
C GLY A 266 -18.38 -16.54 1.33
N LEU A 267 -17.84 -16.05 0.19
CA LEU A 267 -16.60 -15.26 0.16
C LEU A 267 -16.69 -13.95 0.95
N THR A 268 -17.86 -13.33 1.02
CA THR A 268 -18.03 -12.06 1.77
C THR A 268 -18.18 -12.32 3.27
N GLU A 269 -18.68 -13.49 3.66
CA GLU A 269 -18.89 -13.91 5.05
C GLU A 269 -17.62 -14.58 5.64
N TYR A 270 -16.70 -15.07 4.78
CA TYR A 270 -15.41 -15.64 5.13
C TYR A 270 -14.44 -14.58 5.68
#